data_3bb0451e265f446884bc3c5d105bd766
#
_entry.id   3bb0451e265f446884bc3c5d105bd766
#
_cell.length_a   1.000
_cell.length_b   1.000
_cell.length_c   1.000
_cell.angle_alpha   90.00
_cell.angle_beta   90.00
_cell.angle_gamma   90.00
#
_symmetry.space_group_name_H-M   'P 1'
#
loop_
_entity.id
_entity.type
_entity.pdbx_description
1 polymer ?
#
loop_
_entity_poly.entity_id
_entity_poly.type
_entity_poly.pdbx_seq_one_letter_code
_entity_poly.pdbx_strand_id
1 'polypeptide(L)'
;VDKRRGYYVLFVGFIGVLSNQFLKLLCRVPRPWVLDPEFTIVESAREAATGYSFPSGHSQSAVGTFGAIAASTRRKTVGIVCILLAVLVGFSRMYVGVHTPADVLVGAGMALFLVWLMNKPVMASSEKTMKLLIGGMIALALAFLAYVELWQFPADIDPHNLQSAMKNAYTLT
;
A
#
# COMPACT_ATOMS: atom_id res chain seq x y z
N VAL A 1 12.84 21.22 9.13
CA VAL A 1 12.04 20.02 8.85
C VAL A 1 12.77 18.82 9.44
N ASP A 2 12.08 18.02 10.24
CA ASP A 2 12.67 16.81 10.83
C ASP A 2 12.76 15.70 9.77
N LYS A 3 13.97 15.43 9.30
CA LYS A 3 14.23 14.41 8.25
C LYS A 3 13.71 13.02 8.62
N ARG A 4 13.70 12.68 9.93
CA ARG A 4 13.22 11.37 10.40
C ARG A 4 11.74 11.15 10.09
N ARG A 5 10.92 12.21 10.15
CA ARG A 5 9.50 12.13 9.77
C ARG A 5 9.33 11.85 8.28
N GLY A 6 10.17 12.46 7.43
CA GLY A 6 10.20 12.15 6.00
C GLY A 6 10.57 10.70 5.74
N TYR A 7 11.64 10.21 6.35
CA TYR A 7 12.03 8.80 6.27
C TYR A 7 10.93 7.88 6.78
N TYR A 8 10.25 8.24 7.87
CA TYR A 8 9.17 7.41 8.41
C TYR A 8 8.02 7.22 7.41
N VAL A 9 7.56 8.30 6.78
CA VAL A 9 6.53 8.21 5.74
C VAL A 9 7.01 7.39 4.55
N LEU A 10 8.27 7.59 4.12
CA LEU A 10 8.87 6.85 3.01
C LEU A 10 8.97 5.34 3.30
N PHE A 11 9.44 4.95 4.50
CA PHE A 11 9.53 3.53 4.88
C PHE A 11 8.16 2.85 4.90
N VAL A 12 7.16 3.50 5.52
CA VAL A 12 5.79 2.98 5.56
C VAL A 12 5.23 2.84 4.15
N GLY A 13 5.39 3.86 3.31
CA GLY A 13 4.92 3.84 1.92
C GLY A 13 5.61 2.77 1.08
N PHE A 14 6.93 2.70 1.14
CA PHE A 14 7.74 1.75 0.40
C PHE A 14 7.37 0.28 0.72
N ILE A 15 7.42 -0.09 2.00
CA ILE A 15 7.07 -1.45 2.43
C ILE A 15 5.58 -1.72 2.12
N GLY A 16 4.72 -0.70 2.27
CA GLY A 16 3.31 -0.77 1.91
C GLY A 16 3.09 -1.14 0.45
N VAL A 17 3.78 -0.46 -0.49
CA VAL A 17 3.68 -0.77 -1.93
C VAL A 17 4.12 -2.20 -2.22
N LEU A 18 5.28 -2.61 -1.74
CA LEU A 18 5.81 -3.96 -1.97
C LEU A 18 4.87 -5.03 -1.42
N SER A 19 4.41 -4.89 -0.17
CA SER A 19 3.50 -5.85 0.45
C SER A 19 2.14 -5.90 -0.25
N ASN A 20 1.62 -4.77 -0.74
CA ASN A 20 0.38 -4.73 -1.50
C ASN A 20 0.51 -5.51 -2.82
N GLN A 21 1.56 -5.23 -3.59
CA GLN A 21 1.81 -5.91 -4.86
C GLN A 21 2.01 -7.43 -4.66
N PHE A 22 2.81 -7.80 -3.66
CA PHE A 22 3.01 -9.20 -3.31
C PHE A 22 1.68 -9.91 -2.99
N LEU A 23 0.84 -9.31 -2.14
CA LEU A 23 -0.44 -9.91 -1.78
C LEU A 23 -1.43 -9.97 -2.95
N LYS A 24 -1.42 -8.99 -3.85
CA LYS A 24 -2.25 -9.05 -5.06
C LYS A 24 -1.88 -10.24 -5.93
N LEU A 25 -0.58 -10.47 -6.15
CA LEU A 25 -0.10 -11.62 -6.93
C LEU A 25 -0.34 -12.96 -6.22
N LEU A 26 -0.32 -12.97 -4.88
CA LEU A 26 -0.55 -14.17 -4.08
C LEU A 26 -2.03 -14.52 -3.97
N CYS A 27 -2.88 -13.56 -3.58
CA CYS A 27 -4.29 -13.79 -3.27
C CYS A 27 -5.18 -13.84 -4.51
N ARG A 28 -4.86 -13.08 -5.54
CA ARG A 28 -5.52 -13.06 -6.86
C ARG A 28 -7.05 -12.91 -6.81
N VAL A 29 -7.55 -12.10 -5.88
CA VAL A 29 -9.00 -11.88 -5.69
C VAL A 29 -9.54 -10.97 -6.80
N PRO A 30 -10.51 -11.42 -7.62
CA PRO A 30 -11.12 -10.61 -8.66
C PRO A 30 -11.86 -9.40 -8.09
N ARG A 31 -12.16 -8.43 -8.95
CA ARG A 31 -12.97 -7.27 -8.57
C ARG A 31 -14.44 -7.65 -8.30
N PRO A 32 -15.16 -6.88 -7.44
CA PRO A 32 -16.54 -7.21 -7.09
C PRO A 32 -17.47 -7.45 -8.30
N TRP A 33 -17.38 -6.61 -9.32
CA TRP A 33 -18.21 -6.74 -10.55
C TRP A 33 -17.80 -7.90 -11.49
N VAL A 34 -16.63 -8.50 -11.28
CA VAL A 34 -16.23 -9.73 -11.98
C VAL A 34 -16.84 -10.96 -11.31
N LEU A 35 -16.99 -10.89 -9.98
CA LEU A 35 -17.61 -11.95 -9.18
C LEU A 35 -19.14 -11.92 -9.25
N ASP A 36 -19.71 -10.71 -9.30
CA ASP A 36 -21.16 -10.49 -9.38
C ASP A 36 -21.45 -9.44 -10.48
N PRO A 37 -21.97 -9.86 -11.65
CA PRO A 37 -22.33 -8.97 -12.74
C PRO A 37 -23.42 -7.93 -12.41
N GLU A 38 -24.24 -8.21 -11.39
CA GLU A 38 -25.28 -7.28 -10.90
C GLU A 38 -24.72 -6.23 -9.92
N PHE A 39 -23.45 -6.33 -9.58
CA PHE A 39 -22.82 -5.42 -8.63
C PHE A 39 -22.74 -3.99 -9.18
N THR A 40 -23.33 -3.06 -8.43
CA THR A 40 -23.34 -1.64 -8.84
C THR A 40 -21.97 -0.98 -8.71
N ILE A 41 -21.49 -0.43 -9.80
CA ILE A 41 -20.21 0.31 -9.88
C ILE A 41 -20.42 1.65 -10.57
N VAL A 42 -19.65 2.65 -10.18
CA VAL A 42 -19.52 3.90 -10.93
C VAL A 42 -18.66 3.64 -12.17
N GLU A 43 -19.26 3.67 -13.37
CA GLU A 43 -18.60 3.26 -14.61
C GLU A 43 -17.30 4.02 -14.90
N SER A 44 -17.22 5.32 -14.61
CA SER A 44 -15.99 6.10 -14.75
C SER A 44 -14.84 5.63 -13.82
N ALA A 45 -15.16 4.89 -12.76
CA ALA A 45 -14.16 4.33 -11.87
C ALA A 45 -13.66 2.95 -12.32
N ARG A 46 -14.41 2.26 -13.21
CA ARG A 46 -14.07 0.93 -13.71
C ARG A 46 -12.76 0.92 -14.49
N GLU A 47 -12.58 1.88 -15.39
CA GLU A 47 -11.38 1.97 -16.23
C GLU A 47 -10.09 2.14 -15.41
N ALA A 48 -10.17 2.90 -14.31
CA ALA A 48 -9.04 3.12 -13.41
C ALA A 48 -8.82 1.99 -12.41
N ALA A 49 -9.80 1.09 -12.24
CA ALA A 49 -9.76 0.01 -11.26
C ALA A 49 -9.39 -1.33 -11.90
N THR A 50 -8.23 -1.39 -12.52
CA THR A 50 -7.69 -2.59 -13.18
C THR A 50 -7.10 -3.58 -12.18
N GLY A 51 -7.00 -4.85 -12.60
CA GLY A 51 -6.35 -5.91 -11.85
C GLY A 51 -7.11 -6.39 -10.61
N TYR A 52 -6.42 -7.13 -9.74
CA TYR A 52 -7.00 -7.75 -8.54
C TYR A 52 -7.50 -6.74 -7.52
N SER A 53 -8.57 -7.10 -6.80
CA SER A 53 -9.22 -6.27 -5.81
C SER A 53 -8.43 -6.19 -4.49
N PHE A 54 -8.05 -7.35 -3.97
CA PHE A 54 -7.51 -7.50 -2.61
C PHE A 54 -5.98 -7.45 -2.56
N PRO A 55 -5.41 -6.74 -1.58
CA PRO A 55 -6.02 -5.70 -0.75
C PRO A 55 -6.10 -4.35 -1.47
N SER A 56 -6.90 -3.40 -0.92
CA SER A 56 -7.05 -2.07 -1.50
C SER A 56 -5.77 -1.23 -1.39
N GLY A 57 -5.10 -0.99 -2.52
CA GLY A 57 -3.87 -0.20 -2.58
C GLY A 57 -4.08 1.28 -2.23
N HIS A 58 -5.19 1.90 -2.67
CA HIS A 58 -5.51 3.29 -2.32
C HIS A 58 -5.76 3.45 -0.81
N SER A 59 -6.50 2.53 -0.19
CA SER A 59 -6.75 2.56 1.25
C SER A 59 -5.47 2.36 2.04
N GLN A 60 -4.64 1.40 1.63
CA GLN A 60 -3.35 1.13 2.26
C GLN A 60 -2.41 2.34 2.16
N SER A 61 -2.26 2.94 0.97
CA SER A 61 -1.39 4.10 0.77
C SER A 61 -1.87 5.33 1.52
N ALA A 62 -3.19 5.59 1.52
CA ALA A 62 -3.76 6.72 2.26
C ALA A 62 -3.58 6.55 3.77
N VAL A 63 -3.93 5.38 4.32
CA VAL A 63 -3.77 5.11 5.76
C VAL A 63 -2.29 5.09 6.14
N GLY A 64 -1.40 4.53 5.32
CA GLY A 64 0.04 4.54 5.56
C GLY A 64 0.63 5.94 5.59
N THR A 65 0.35 6.74 4.57
CA THR A 65 0.87 8.11 4.47
C THR A 65 0.28 9.02 5.54
N PHE A 66 -1.04 9.12 5.60
CA PHE A 66 -1.70 10.01 6.55
C PHE A 66 -1.56 9.52 7.99
N GLY A 67 -1.56 8.21 8.22
CA GLY A 67 -1.30 7.60 9.53
C GLY A 67 0.11 7.89 10.03
N ALA A 68 1.14 7.76 9.18
CA ALA A 68 2.52 8.10 9.54
C ALA A 68 2.68 9.60 9.86
N ILE A 69 2.03 10.49 9.08
CA ILE A 69 2.01 11.93 9.36
C ILE A 69 1.31 12.19 10.71
N ALA A 70 0.12 11.62 10.93
CA ALA A 70 -0.63 11.77 12.16
C ALA A 70 0.15 11.28 13.39
N ALA A 71 0.80 10.11 13.29
CA ALA A 71 1.59 9.54 14.37
C ALA A 71 2.87 10.33 14.70
N SER A 72 3.42 11.08 13.72
CA SER A 72 4.66 11.84 13.90
C SER A 72 4.46 13.32 14.15
N THR A 73 3.25 13.87 13.94
CA THR A 73 2.97 15.30 14.16
C THR A 73 2.69 15.61 15.63
N ARG A 74 3.12 16.80 16.08
CA ARG A 74 2.75 17.35 17.40
C ARG A 74 1.47 18.18 17.36
N ARG A 75 0.96 18.51 16.17
CA ARG A 75 -0.23 19.35 15.96
C ARG A 75 -1.47 18.47 15.87
N LYS A 76 -2.30 18.47 16.92
CA LYS A 76 -3.56 17.66 16.98
C LYS A 76 -4.46 17.87 15.76
N THR A 77 -4.63 19.14 15.33
CA THR A 77 -5.45 19.46 14.14
C THR A 77 -4.94 18.75 12.88
N VAL A 78 -3.62 18.76 12.64
CA VAL A 78 -3.02 18.07 11.49
C VAL A 78 -3.27 16.56 11.59
N GLY A 79 -3.11 15.98 12.77
CA GLY A 79 -3.39 14.56 13.00
C GLY A 79 -4.85 14.20 12.69
N ILE A 80 -5.80 14.99 13.19
CA ILE A 80 -7.24 14.80 12.93
C ILE A 80 -7.54 14.87 11.43
N VAL A 81 -7.05 15.91 10.75
CA VAL A 81 -7.26 16.08 9.29
C VAL A 81 -6.69 14.89 8.52
N CYS A 82 -5.50 14.40 8.87
CA CYS A 82 -4.90 13.23 8.25
C CYS A 82 -5.78 11.97 8.44
N ILE A 83 -6.30 11.74 9.64
CA ILE A 83 -7.17 10.60 9.91
C ILE A 83 -8.46 10.70 9.09
N LEU A 84 -9.08 11.87 9.04
CA LEU A 84 -10.30 12.10 8.25
C LEU A 84 -10.05 11.85 6.76
N LEU A 85 -8.93 12.32 6.21
CA LEU A 85 -8.57 12.07 4.81
C LEU A 85 -8.36 10.58 4.53
N ALA A 86 -7.68 9.85 5.42
CA ALA A 86 -7.48 8.41 5.28
C ALA A 86 -8.81 7.64 5.27
N VAL A 87 -9.74 7.99 6.18
CA VAL A 87 -11.08 7.39 6.24
C VAL A 87 -11.88 7.69 4.99
N LEU A 88 -11.86 8.96 4.52
CA LEU A 88 -12.57 9.37 3.31
C LEU A 88 -12.07 8.64 2.06
N VAL A 89 -10.75 8.43 1.93
CA VAL A 89 -10.20 7.64 0.81
C VAL A 89 -10.70 6.21 0.89
N GLY A 90 -10.62 5.54 2.05
CA GLY A 90 -11.13 4.17 2.22
C GLY A 90 -12.62 4.07 1.89
N PHE A 91 -13.44 4.98 2.42
CA PHE A 91 -14.87 5.03 2.13
C PHE A 91 -15.16 5.25 0.64
N SER A 92 -14.41 6.16 -0.01
CA SER A 92 -14.61 6.44 -1.44
C SER A 92 -14.41 5.19 -2.30
N ARG A 93 -13.50 4.28 -1.95
CA ARG A 93 -13.26 3.04 -2.72
C ARG A 93 -14.43 2.07 -2.65
N MET A 94 -15.11 2.02 -1.50
CA MET A 94 -16.33 1.23 -1.33
C MET A 94 -17.53 1.92 -2.03
N TYR A 95 -17.63 3.25 -1.87
CA TYR A 95 -18.73 4.03 -2.44
C TYR A 95 -18.79 3.94 -3.98
N VAL A 96 -17.64 4.01 -4.66
CA VAL A 96 -17.60 3.86 -6.13
C VAL A 96 -17.67 2.39 -6.59
N GLY A 97 -17.75 1.42 -5.69
CA GLY A 97 -17.93 0.00 -6.00
C GLY A 97 -16.67 -0.72 -6.49
N VAL A 98 -15.47 -0.15 -6.31
CA VAL A 98 -14.21 -0.76 -6.82
C VAL A 98 -13.54 -1.71 -5.86
N HIS A 99 -13.94 -1.70 -4.58
CA HIS A 99 -13.42 -2.56 -3.53
C HIS A 99 -14.50 -2.96 -2.54
N THR A 100 -14.39 -4.17 -2.00
CA THR A 100 -15.22 -4.62 -0.88
C THR A 100 -14.77 -3.99 0.44
N PRO A 101 -15.60 -3.99 1.49
CA PRO A 101 -15.17 -3.60 2.84
C PRO A 101 -13.96 -4.40 3.33
N ALA A 102 -13.87 -5.69 2.99
CA ALA A 102 -12.74 -6.54 3.36
C ALA A 102 -11.43 -6.05 2.73
N ASP A 103 -11.44 -5.68 1.43
CA ASP A 103 -10.26 -5.14 0.73
C ASP A 103 -9.73 -3.88 1.41
N VAL A 104 -10.67 -2.99 1.80
CA VAL A 104 -10.36 -1.70 2.44
C VAL A 104 -9.82 -1.90 3.86
N LEU A 105 -10.51 -2.74 4.66
CA LEU A 105 -10.13 -2.98 6.05
C LEU A 105 -8.78 -3.69 6.16
N VAL A 106 -8.52 -4.67 5.31
CA VAL A 106 -7.21 -5.35 5.30
C VAL A 106 -6.11 -4.41 4.83
N GLY A 107 -6.31 -3.64 3.75
CA GLY A 107 -5.34 -2.64 3.31
C GLY A 107 -5.04 -1.60 4.38
N ALA A 108 -6.08 -1.07 5.04
CA ALA A 108 -5.94 -0.13 6.16
C ALA A 108 -5.23 -0.76 7.37
N GLY A 109 -5.61 -1.98 7.76
CA GLY A 109 -4.99 -2.71 8.87
C GLY A 109 -3.50 -2.97 8.65
N MET A 110 -3.12 -3.39 7.45
CA MET A 110 -1.71 -3.55 7.07
C MET A 110 -0.95 -2.23 7.19
N ALA A 111 -1.51 -1.13 6.70
CA ALA A 111 -0.89 0.17 6.79
C ALA A 111 -0.73 0.64 8.24
N LEU A 112 -1.74 0.46 9.09
CA LEU A 112 -1.66 0.78 10.51
C LEU A 112 -0.60 -0.06 11.22
N PHE A 113 -0.51 -1.35 10.88
CA PHE A 113 0.55 -2.22 11.40
C PHE A 113 1.94 -1.70 11.00
N LEU A 114 2.15 -1.28 9.75
CA LEU A 114 3.41 -0.70 9.28
C LEU A 114 3.70 0.65 9.96
N VAL A 115 2.70 1.50 10.13
CA VAL A 115 2.80 2.76 10.89
C VAL A 115 3.29 2.48 12.32
N TRP A 116 2.70 1.52 13.00
CA TRP A 116 3.11 1.13 14.34
C TRP A 116 4.51 0.51 14.37
N LEU A 117 4.78 -0.45 13.49
CA LEU A 117 6.04 -1.20 13.42
C LEU A 117 7.24 -0.28 13.13
N MET A 118 7.11 0.65 12.18
CA MET A 118 8.20 1.52 11.74
C MET A 118 8.41 2.75 12.62
N ASN A 119 7.49 3.08 13.52
CA ASN A 119 7.58 4.30 14.33
C ASN A 119 8.86 4.35 15.15
N LYS A 120 9.03 3.42 16.08
CA LYS A 120 10.21 3.41 16.97
C LYS A 120 11.52 3.21 16.21
N PRO A 121 11.66 2.20 15.32
CA PRO A 121 12.90 1.99 14.57
C PRO A 121 13.37 3.21 13.79
N VAL A 122 12.46 3.97 13.19
CA VAL A 122 12.82 5.14 12.36
C VAL A 122 12.97 6.41 13.20
N MET A 123 11.98 6.70 14.08
CA MET A 123 11.96 7.96 14.84
C MET A 123 13.05 8.06 15.90
N ALA A 124 13.46 6.93 16.48
CA ALA A 124 14.54 6.86 17.48
C ALA A 124 15.89 6.39 16.92
N SER A 125 16.01 6.26 15.58
CA SER A 125 17.21 5.71 14.95
C SER A 125 18.47 6.56 15.18
N SER A 126 19.61 5.90 15.39
CA SER A 126 20.92 6.48 15.19
C SER A 126 21.23 6.57 13.68
N GLU A 127 22.29 7.31 13.32
CA GLU A 127 22.73 7.35 11.92
C GLU A 127 23.09 5.95 11.38
N LYS A 128 23.76 5.14 12.21
CA LYS A 128 24.10 3.74 11.87
C LYS A 128 22.85 2.90 11.64
N THR A 129 21.86 3.01 12.52
CA THR A 129 20.58 2.30 12.39
C THR A 129 19.83 2.73 11.13
N MET A 130 19.83 4.03 10.81
CA MET A 130 19.18 4.53 9.60
C MET A 130 19.82 3.97 8.33
N LYS A 131 21.15 3.92 8.25
CA LYS A 131 21.87 3.29 7.13
C LYS A 131 21.52 1.81 7.00
N LEU A 132 21.39 1.10 8.12
CA LEU A 132 20.97 -0.30 8.12
C LEU A 132 19.54 -0.48 7.62
N LEU A 133 18.62 0.38 8.05
CA LEU A 133 17.23 0.36 7.58
C LEU A 133 17.15 0.63 6.07
N ILE A 134 17.89 1.61 5.56
CA ILE A 134 17.96 1.89 4.11
C ILE A 134 18.52 0.69 3.36
N GLY A 135 19.61 0.07 3.87
CA GLY A 135 20.16 -1.16 3.28
C GLY A 135 19.14 -2.29 3.26
N GLY A 136 18.34 -2.44 4.32
CA GLY A 136 17.24 -3.41 4.40
C GLY A 136 16.13 -3.13 3.36
N MET A 137 15.82 -1.86 3.09
CA MET A 137 14.86 -1.51 2.04
C MET A 137 15.38 -1.88 0.65
N ILE A 138 16.65 -1.58 0.37
CA ILE A 138 17.30 -1.96 -0.90
C ILE A 138 17.27 -3.49 -1.06
N ALA A 139 17.64 -4.22 -0.02
CA ALA A 139 17.62 -5.68 -0.06
C ALA A 139 16.19 -6.22 -0.29
N LEU A 140 15.18 -5.61 0.34
CA LEU A 140 13.78 -5.99 0.15
C LEU A 140 13.30 -5.67 -1.27
N ALA A 141 13.70 -4.54 -1.85
CA ALA A 141 13.39 -4.18 -3.23
C ALA A 141 14.01 -5.17 -4.22
N LEU A 142 15.30 -5.49 -4.04
CA LEU A 142 15.99 -6.47 -4.88
C LEU A 142 15.38 -7.87 -4.74
N ALA A 143 14.99 -8.29 -3.54
CA ALA A 143 14.31 -9.55 -3.32
C ALA A 143 12.94 -9.59 -4.02
N PHE A 144 12.19 -8.47 -3.98
CA PHE A 144 10.92 -8.36 -4.68
C PHE A 144 11.11 -8.36 -6.21
N LEU A 145 12.14 -7.67 -6.71
CA LEU A 145 12.51 -7.71 -8.13
C LEU A 145 12.84 -9.15 -8.57
N ALA A 146 13.69 -9.84 -7.81
CA ALA A 146 14.03 -11.23 -8.08
C ALA A 146 12.77 -12.15 -8.05
N TYR A 147 11.86 -11.91 -7.11
CA TYR A 147 10.60 -12.64 -7.06
C TYR A 147 9.78 -12.44 -8.34
N VAL A 148 9.61 -11.21 -8.81
CA VAL A 148 8.78 -10.91 -9.99
C VAL A 148 9.42 -11.41 -11.28
N GLU A 149 10.75 -11.41 -11.38
CA GLU A 149 11.48 -11.86 -12.56
C GLU A 149 11.66 -13.38 -12.63
N LEU A 150 11.92 -14.02 -11.49
CA LEU A 150 12.31 -15.44 -11.47
C LEU A 150 11.15 -16.38 -11.18
N TRP A 151 10.06 -15.87 -10.58
CA TRP A 151 8.92 -16.71 -10.26
C TRP A 151 8.09 -17.01 -11.51
N GLN A 152 7.79 -18.27 -11.73
CA GLN A 152 6.88 -18.70 -12.80
C GLN A 152 5.44 -18.48 -12.35
N PHE A 153 4.84 -17.39 -12.81
CA PHE A 153 3.44 -17.13 -12.54
C PHE A 153 2.53 -18.02 -13.39
N PRO A 154 1.36 -18.45 -12.87
CA PRO A 154 0.38 -19.19 -13.65
C PRO A 154 -0.08 -18.41 -14.88
N ALA A 155 -0.46 -19.13 -15.96
CA ALA A 155 -0.88 -18.52 -17.23
C ALA A 155 -2.16 -17.67 -17.11
N ASP A 156 -2.96 -17.89 -16.08
CA ASP A 156 -4.20 -17.17 -15.77
C ASP A 156 -4.00 -15.91 -14.90
N ILE A 157 -2.74 -15.54 -14.62
CA ILE A 157 -2.47 -14.33 -13.84
C ILE A 157 -2.91 -13.08 -14.60
N ASP A 158 -3.52 -12.13 -13.90
CA ASP A 158 -3.91 -10.86 -14.48
C ASP A 158 -2.68 -10.09 -14.98
N PRO A 159 -2.59 -9.80 -16.31
CA PRO A 159 -1.41 -9.17 -16.90
C PRO A 159 -1.13 -7.78 -16.33
N HIS A 160 -2.18 -7.02 -15.97
CA HIS A 160 -2.03 -5.69 -15.42
C HIS A 160 -1.38 -5.72 -14.03
N ASN A 161 -1.75 -6.70 -13.20
CA ASN A 161 -1.12 -6.87 -11.88
C ASN A 161 0.35 -7.26 -11.99
N LEU A 162 0.68 -8.16 -12.90
CA LEU A 162 2.07 -8.53 -13.14
C LEU A 162 2.88 -7.34 -13.64
N GLN A 163 2.38 -6.62 -14.65
CA GLN A 163 3.02 -5.41 -15.17
C GLN A 163 3.19 -4.33 -14.10
N SER A 164 2.17 -4.13 -13.25
CA SER A 164 2.25 -3.17 -12.15
C SER A 164 3.28 -3.57 -11.10
N ALA A 165 3.39 -4.86 -10.79
CA ALA A 165 4.40 -5.38 -9.86
C ALA A 165 5.81 -5.19 -10.43
N MET A 166 6.04 -5.53 -11.70
CA MET A 166 7.30 -5.28 -12.40
C MET A 166 7.67 -3.81 -12.40
N LYS A 167 6.74 -2.92 -12.80
CA LYS A 167 6.96 -1.48 -12.79
C LYS A 167 7.37 -0.97 -11.41
N ASN A 168 6.67 -1.40 -10.36
CA ASN A 168 7.00 -1.00 -8.99
C ASN A 168 8.35 -1.59 -8.54
N ALA A 169 8.65 -2.83 -8.88
CA ALA A 169 9.94 -3.44 -8.58
C ALA A 169 11.10 -2.63 -9.18
N TYR A 170 11.04 -2.32 -10.48
CA TYR A 170 12.06 -1.50 -11.16
C TYR A 170 12.12 -0.04 -10.68
N THR A 171 11.00 0.54 -10.24
CA THR A 171 11.00 1.93 -9.76
C THR A 171 11.59 2.05 -8.36
N LEU A 172 11.52 0.98 -7.57
CA LEU A 172 11.94 0.96 -6.17
C LEU A 172 13.36 0.40 -5.96
N THR A 173 13.99 -0.19 -7.00
CA THR A 173 15.39 -0.62 -6.99
C THR A 173 16.31 0.45 -7.56
#